data_a63c6df4fb8f92288a04ab5f07f57334
#
_entry.id   a63c6df4fb8f92288a04ab5f07f57334
#
_cell.length_a   1.000
_cell.length_b   1.000
_cell.length_c   1.000
_cell.angle_alpha   90.00
_cell.angle_beta   90.00
_cell.angle_gamma   90.00
#
_symmetry.space_group_name_H-M   'P 1'
#
loop_
_entity.id
_entity.type
_entity.pdbx_description
1 polymer ?
#
loop_
_entity_poly.entity_id
_entity_poly.type
_entity_poly.pdbx_seq_one_letter_code
_entity_poly.pdbx_strand_id
1 'polypeptide(L)'
;MGVQSFKEKDLRFLNRRHDREQALRAVGLCKENGIQNISIDLIYGLPGQTLEEWQENLDDAIRLEIPHISAYHLIYEEGTALYKLMEAGKVTPIEEDLSVTLFSTLINRLTEAGYLHYEISNFGRPGYFSRHNSSYWTGTKYIGIGPSAHSYNGESCLLYTSDAAD
;
A
#
# COMPACT_ATOMS: atom_id res chain seq x y z
N MET A 1 -6.21 5.99 -4.35
CA MET A 1 -7.34 5.03 -4.60
C MET A 1 -6.90 3.66 -4.13
N GLY A 2 -7.62 3.05 -3.19
CA GLY A 2 -7.29 1.72 -2.65
C GLY A 2 -7.71 0.59 -3.60
N VAL A 3 -6.91 0.33 -4.64
CA VAL A 3 -7.10 -0.79 -5.58
C VAL A 3 -6.79 -2.12 -4.91
N GLN A 4 -5.72 -2.19 -4.15
CA GLN A 4 -5.21 -3.30 -3.37
C GLN A 4 -4.66 -4.47 -4.21
N SER A 5 -5.40 -4.97 -5.17
CA SER A 5 -5.01 -6.02 -6.12
C SER A 5 -5.90 -5.96 -7.36
N PHE A 6 -5.42 -6.54 -8.46
CA PHE A 6 -6.21 -6.80 -9.68
C PHE A 6 -6.65 -8.27 -9.77
N LYS A 7 -6.44 -9.06 -8.71
CA LYS A 7 -6.86 -10.46 -8.64
C LYS A 7 -8.11 -10.59 -7.79
N GLU A 8 -9.15 -11.19 -8.35
CA GLU A 8 -10.44 -11.37 -7.68
C GLU A 8 -10.34 -12.16 -6.35
N LYS A 9 -9.42 -13.16 -6.28
CA LYS A 9 -9.20 -13.91 -5.05
C LYS A 9 -8.67 -13.02 -3.92
N ASP A 10 -7.75 -12.11 -4.25
CA ASP A 10 -7.12 -11.20 -3.30
C ASP A 10 -8.15 -10.17 -2.79
N LEU A 11 -8.92 -9.59 -3.72
CA LEU A 11 -9.98 -8.64 -3.38
C LEU A 11 -11.02 -9.26 -2.46
N ARG A 12 -11.43 -10.51 -2.71
CA ARG A 12 -12.34 -11.26 -1.82
C ARG A 12 -11.70 -11.52 -0.45
N PHE A 13 -10.44 -11.95 -0.42
CA PHE A 13 -9.70 -12.15 0.83
C PHE A 13 -9.63 -10.86 1.66
N LEU A 14 -9.34 -9.74 1.02
CA LEU A 14 -9.28 -8.41 1.63
C LEU A 14 -10.67 -7.80 1.93
N ASN A 15 -11.75 -8.57 1.71
CA ASN A 15 -13.14 -8.12 1.88
C ASN A 15 -13.45 -6.80 1.14
N ARG A 16 -12.91 -6.65 -0.08
CA ARG A 16 -13.16 -5.49 -0.93
C ARG A 16 -14.47 -5.65 -1.68
N ARG A 17 -15.22 -4.55 -1.83
CA ARG A 17 -16.51 -4.53 -2.52
C ARG A 17 -16.38 -4.37 -4.04
N HIS A 18 -15.27 -3.82 -4.49
CA HIS A 18 -14.96 -3.62 -5.91
C HIS A 18 -14.24 -4.83 -6.49
N ASP A 19 -14.37 -4.99 -7.79
CA ASP A 19 -13.66 -5.94 -8.62
C ASP A 19 -12.57 -5.24 -9.46
N ARG A 20 -11.82 -6.02 -10.25
CA ARG A 20 -10.77 -5.52 -11.14
C ARG A 20 -11.31 -4.51 -12.16
N GLU A 21 -12.45 -4.80 -12.80
CA GLU A 21 -13.04 -3.93 -13.82
C GLU A 21 -13.43 -2.57 -13.23
N GLN A 22 -14.03 -2.57 -12.05
CA GLN A 22 -14.41 -1.34 -11.34
C GLN A 22 -13.18 -0.51 -10.98
N ALA A 23 -12.08 -1.13 -10.55
CA ALA A 23 -10.82 -0.44 -10.26
C ALA A 23 -10.25 0.22 -11.52
N LEU A 24 -10.15 -0.50 -12.63
CA LEU A 24 -9.67 0.00 -13.92
C LEU A 24 -10.56 1.14 -14.45
N ARG A 25 -11.88 0.95 -14.39
CA ARG A 25 -12.87 1.96 -14.81
C ARG A 25 -12.77 3.23 -13.97
N ALA A 26 -12.58 3.11 -12.66
CA ALA A 26 -12.45 4.27 -11.78
C ALA A 26 -11.24 5.13 -12.14
N VAL A 27 -10.08 4.51 -12.45
CA VAL A 27 -8.89 5.23 -12.92
C VAL A 27 -9.16 5.88 -14.29
N GLY A 28 -9.80 5.16 -15.21
CA GLY A 28 -10.19 5.68 -16.52
C GLY A 28 -11.08 6.92 -16.41
N LEU A 29 -12.14 6.84 -15.60
CA LEU A 29 -13.06 7.96 -15.35
C LEU A 29 -12.35 9.18 -14.75
N CYS A 30 -11.39 8.99 -13.86
CA CYS A 30 -10.57 10.10 -13.35
C CYS A 30 -9.81 10.81 -14.46
N LYS A 31 -9.14 10.04 -15.32
CA LYS A 31 -8.37 10.56 -16.46
C LYS A 31 -9.27 11.29 -17.49
N GLU A 32 -10.40 10.70 -17.83
CA GLU A 32 -11.39 11.29 -18.76
C GLU A 32 -11.93 12.63 -18.25
N ASN A 33 -12.00 12.79 -16.92
CA ASN A 33 -12.44 14.05 -16.29
C ASN A 33 -11.27 14.98 -15.92
N GLY A 34 -10.09 14.79 -16.50
CA GLY A 34 -8.94 15.68 -16.34
C GLY A 34 -8.13 15.48 -15.04
N ILE A 35 -8.46 14.48 -14.22
CA ILE A 35 -7.71 14.16 -13.01
C ILE A 35 -6.52 13.27 -13.38
N GLN A 36 -5.34 13.88 -13.53
CA GLN A 36 -4.13 13.17 -13.93
C GLN A 36 -3.24 12.78 -12.74
N ASN A 37 -3.31 13.51 -11.63
CA ASN A 37 -2.53 13.20 -10.42
C ASN A 37 -3.26 12.13 -9.60
N ILE A 38 -3.05 10.87 -9.97
CA ILE A 38 -3.70 9.70 -9.39
C ILE A 38 -2.65 8.87 -8.65
N SER A 39 -2.97 8.43 -7.45
CA SER A 39 -2.24 7.40 -6.71
C SER A 39 -3.12 6.17 -6.53
N ILE A 40 -2.56 4.98 -6.73
CA ILE A 40 -3.19 3.73 -6.31
C ILE A 40 -2.41 3.07 -5.20
N ASP A 41 -3.13 2.33 -4.35
CA ASP A 41 -2.54 1.53 -3.30
C ASP A 41 -2.68 0.05 -3.66
N LEU A 42 -1.59 -0.70 -3.56
CA LEU A 42 -1.52 -2.15 -3.75
C LEU A 42 -1.10 -2.82 -2.44
N ILE A 43 -1.51 -4.07 -2.26
CA ILE A 43 -1.06 -4.92 -1.16
C ILE A 43 -0.42 -6.17 -1.74
N TYR A 44 0.77 -6.52 -1.25
CA TYR A 44 1.45 -7.77 -1.58
C TYR A 44 1.76 -8.58 -0.31
N GLY A 45 2.23 -9.81 -0.49
CA GLY A 45 2.45 -10.71 0.64
C GLY A 45 1.15 -11.35 1.15
N LEU A 46 0.15 -11.44 0.29
CA LEU A 46 -1.13 -12.06 0.61
C LEU A 46 -1.00 -13.59 0.73
N PRO A 47 -1.79 -14.25 1.58
CA PRO A 47 -1.79 -15.70 1.70
C PRO A 47 -1.96 -16.41 0.36
N GLY A 48 -1.03 -17.30 0.04
CA GLY A 48 -1.03 -18.04 -1.21
C GLY A 48 -0.77 -17.22 -2.47
N GLN A 49 -0.28 -15.98 -2.33
CA GLN A 49 0.17 -15.18 -3.47
C GLN A 49 1.45 -15.76 -4.04
N THR A 50 1.51 -15.91 -5.36
CA THR A 50 2.72 -16.34 -6.08
C THR A 50 3.47 -15.14 -6.67
N LEU A 51 4.73 -15.37 -7.06
CA LEU A 51 5.53 -14.36 -7.74
C LEU A 51 4.89 -13.94 -9.07
N GLU A 52 4.36 -14.89 -9.84
CA GLU A 52 3.70 -14.65 -11.12
C GLU A 52 2.47 -13.77 -10.95
N GLU A 53 1.63 -14.06 -9.97
CA GLU A 53 0.44 -13.26 -9.67
C GLU A 53 0.80 -11.83 -9.27
N TRP A 54 1.89 -11.66 -8.51
CA TRP A 54 2.38 -10.33 -8.16
C TRP A 54 2.90 -9.57 -9.37
N GLN A 55 3.66 -10.23 -10.25
CA GLN A 55 4.12 -9.64 -11.50
C GLN A 55 2.95 -9.18 -12.38
N GLU A 56 1.90 -9.98 -12.50
CA GLU A 56 0.69 -9.60 -13.25
C GLU A 56 -0.03 -8.38 -12.63
N ASN A 57 -0.08 -8.29 -11.28
CA ASN A 57 -0.59 -7.10 -10.61
C ASN A 57 0.23 -5.84 -10.93
N LEU A 58 1.56 -5.96 -10.93
CA LEU A 58 2.45 -4.86 -11.30
C LEU A 58 2.29 -4.46 -12.76
N ASP A 59 2.12 -5.42 -13.67
CA ASP A 59 1.88 -5.16 -15.08
C ASP A 59 0.57 -4.40 -15.30
N ASP A 60 -0.49 -4.78 -14.61
CA ASP A 60 -1.76 -4.05 -14.65
C ASP A 60 -1.60 -2.63 -14.12
N ALA A 61 -0.88 -2.43 -13.01
CA ALA A 61 -0.61 -1.11 -12.45
C ALA A 61 0.22 -0.22 -13.38
N ILE A 62 1.27 -0.77 -14.00
CA ILE A 62 2.13 -0.06 -14.94
C ILE A 62 1.35 0.36 -16.20
N ARG A 63 0.49 -0.52 -16.73
CA ARG A 63 -0.37 -0.22 -17.87
C ARG A 63 -1.35 0.93 -17.62
N LEU A 64 -1.68 1.19 -16.36
CA LEU A 64 -2.51 2.35 -16.01
C LEU A 64 -1.81 3.68 -16.22
N GLU A 65 -0.49 3.73 -16.41
CA GLU A 65 0.28 4.95 -16.65
C GLU A 65 -0.04 6.08 -15.67
N ILE A 66 -0.24 5.73 -14.40
CA ILE A 66 -0.50 6.69 -13.33
C ILE A 66 0.82 7.19 -12.72
N PRO A 67 0.85 8.39 -12.13
CA PRO A 67 2.10 8.95 -11.66
C PRO A 67 2.60 8.42 -10.32
N HIS A 68 1.75 7.76 -9.53
CA HIS A 68 2.12 7.33 -8.17
C HIS A 68 1.50 5.98 -7.79
N ILE A 69 2.30 5.12 -7.15
CA ILE A 69 1.89 3.80 -6.65
C ILE A 69 2.42 3.65 -5.23
N SER A 70 1.54 3.31 -4.29
CA SER A 70 1.90 2.84 -2.97
C SER A 70 1.73 1.32 -2.94
N ALA A 71 2.73 0.58 -2.46
CA ALA A 71 2.65 -0.88 -2.36
C ALA A 71 3.07 -1.31 -0.95
N TYR A 72 2.12 -1.87 -0.22
CA TYR A 72 2.30 -2.26 1.17
C TYR A 72 2.39 -3.77 1.31
N HIS A 73 3.33 -4.23 2.12
CA HIS A 73 3.33 -5.63 2.55
C HIS A 73 2.17 -5.87 3.52
N LEU A 74 1.48 -7.02 3.39
CA LEU A 74 0.45 -7.41 4.35
C LEU A 74 1.07 -7.66 5.73
N ILE A 75 0.57 -6.95 6.74
CA ILE A 75 1.01 -7.10 8.13
C ILE A 75 -0.09 -7.78 8.94
N TYR A 76 0.29 -8.73 9.78
CA TYR A 76 -0.59 -9.43 10.73
C TYR A 76 -0.48 -8.74 12.09
N GLU A 77 -1.26 -7.69 12.28
CA GLU A 77 -1.22 -6.88 13.49
C GLU A 77 -2.07 -7.51 14.59
N GLU A 78 -1.49 -7.64 15.79
CA GLU A 78 -2.16 -8.19 16.97
C GLU A 78 -3.49 -7.47 17.24
N GLY A 79 -4.49 -8.23 17.68
CA GLY A 79 -5.84 -7.70 17.94
C GLY A 79 -6.75 -7.63 16.71
N THR A 80 -6.23 -7.71 15.49
CA THR A 80 -7.03 -7.70 14.26
C THR A 80 -7.72 -9.04 13.98
N ALA A 81 -8.78 -9.01 13.16
CA ALA A 81 -9.44 -10.23 12.72
C ALA A 81 -8.51 -11.15 11.90
N LEU A 82 -7.62 -10.56 11.09
CA LEU A 82 -6.65 -11.29 10.30
C LEU A 82 -5.62 -12.02 11.18
N TYR A 83 -5.12 -11.36 12.22
CA TYR A 83 -4.22 -11.98 13.19
C TYR A 83 -4.86 -13.17 13.89
N LYS A 84 -6.13 -13.04 14.31
CA LYS A 84 -6.89 -14.16 14.91
C LYS A 84 -7.08 -15.35 13.94
N LEU A 85 -7.24 -15.09 12.65
CA LEU A 85 -7.32 -16.15 11.64
C LEU A 85 -5.98 -16.85 11.46
N MET A 86 -4.87 -16.13 11.54
CA MET A 86 -3.52 -16.68 11.50
C MET A 86 -3.26 -17.56 12.73
N GLU A 87 -3.55 -17.08 13.95
CA GLU A 87 -3.40 -17.86 15.18
C GLU A 87 -4.25 -19.15 15.18
N ALA A 88 -5.44 -19.07 14.58
CA ALA A 88 -6.31 -20.24 14.42
C ALA A 88 -5.90 -21.19 13.29
N GLY A 89 -4.76 -20.94 12.62
CA GLY A 89 -4.26 -21.76 11.51
C GLY A 89 -5.15 -21.73 10.25
N LYS A 90 -6.06 -20.78 10.14
CA LYS A 90 -6.95 -20.62 8.99
C LYS A 90 -6.33 -19.82 7.84
N VAL A 91 -5.29 -19.06 8.16
CA VAL A 91 -4.51 -18.25 7.23
C VAL A 91 -3.04 -18.48 7.53
N THR A 92 -2.25 -18.76 6.49
CA THR A 92 -0.80 -18.93 6.61
C THR A 92 -0.13 -17.74 5.92
N PRO A 93 0.72 -16.96 6.64
CA PRO A 93 1.58 -15.96 6.00
C PRO A 93 2.46 -16.59 4.92
N ILE A 94 2.89 -15.77 3.97
CA ILE A 94 3.88 -16.22 2.98
C ILE A 94 5.25 -16.41 3.68
N GLU A 95 6.09 -17.25 3.09
CA GLU A 95 7.46 -17.46 3.54
C GLU A 95 8.30 -16.19 3.37
N GLU A 96 9.27 -15.99 4.26
CA GLU A 96 10.11 -14.79 4.28
C GLU A 96 10.89 -14.61 2.98
N ASP A 97 11.46 -15.69 2.42
CA ASP A 97 12.19 -15.66 1.16
C ASP A 97 11.29 -15.19 0.00
N LEU A 98 10.04 -15.63 -0.03
CA LEU A 98 9.08 -15.15 -1.01
C LEU A 98 8.75 -13.67 -0.80
N SER A 99 8.58 -13.24 0.45
CA SER A 99 8.33 -11.83 0.79
C SER A 99 9.45 -10.92 0.26
N VAL A 100 10.71 -11.29 0.48
CA VAL A 100 11.90 -10.57 -0.04
C VAL A 100 11.90 -10.57 -1.57
N THR A 101 11.54 -11.69 -2.19
CA THR A 101 11.47 -11.81 -3.66
C THR A 101 10.39 -10.90 -4.24
N LEU A 102 9.20 -10.85 -3.63
CA LEU A 102 8.11 -9.97 -4.05
C LEU A 102 8.51 -8.49 -3.94
N PHE A 103 9.16 -8.11 -2.83
CA PHE A 103 9.64 -6.74 -2.63
C PHE A 103 10.73 -6.35 -3.65
N SER A 104 11.69 -7.22 -3.88
CA SER A 104 12.74 -6.98 -4.89
C SER A 104 12.15 -6.85 -6.30
N THR A 105 11.16 -7.68 -6.63
CA THR A 105 10.42 -7.62 -7.89
C THR A 105 9.66 -6.30 -8.04
N LEU A 106 9.00 -5.84 -6.98
CA LEU A 106 8.32 -4.54 -6.93
C LEU A 106 9.28 -3.41 -7.31
N ILE A 107 10.42 -3.34 -6.62
CA ILE A 107 11.42 -2.28 -6.86
C ILE A 107 11.91 -2.33 -8.31
N ASN A 108 12.33 -3.49 -8.80
CA ASN A 108 12.88 -3.64 -10.13
C ASN A 108 11.85 -3.25 -11.20
N ARG A 109 10.65 -3.82 -11.16
CA ARG A 109 9.60 -3.59 -12.15
C ARG A 109 9.15 -2.13 -12.22
N LEU A 110 8.94 -1.48 -11.07
CA LEU A 110 8.53 -0.09 -11.05
C LEU A 110 9.68 0.85 -11.46
N THR A 111 10.91 0.55 -11.09
CA THR A 111 12.08 1.34 -11.51
C THR A 111 12.30 1.23 -13.02
N GLU A 112 12.22 0.04 -13.60
CA GLU A 112 12.26 -0.17 -15.05
C GLU A 112 11.14 0.57 -15.79
N ALA A 113 9.96 0.70 -15.17
CA ALA A 113 8.83 1.46 -15.70
C ALA A 113 8.94 2.98 -15.49
N GLY A 114 10.06 3.47 -14.91
CA GLY A 114 10.35 4.90 -14.75
C GLY A 114 9.79 5.55 -13.49
N TYR A 115 9.43 4.74 -12.48
CA TYR A 115 9.13 5.24 -11.14
C TYR A 115 10.39 5.33 -10.29
N LEU A 116 10.44 6.29 -9.40
CA LEU A 116 11.47 6.40 -8.38
C LEU A 116 10.92 5.83 -7.06
N HIS A 117 11.68 4.93 -6.45
CA HIS A 117 11.43 4.42 -5.11
C HIS A 117 11.96 5.46 -4.11
N TYR A 118 11.11 6.34 -3.60
CA TYR A 118 11.52 7.49 -2.81
C TYR A 118 11.34 7.33 -1.30
N GLU A 119 10.59 6.31 -0.90
CA GLU A 119 10.48 5.84 0.49
C GLU A 119 10.01 4.37 0.49
N ILE A 120 9.90 3.72 1.66
CA ILE A 120 9.76 2.26 1.81
C ILE A 120 8.65 1.65 0.94
N SER A 121 7.47 2.27 0.91
CA SER A 121 6.27 1.72 0.26
C SER A 121 5.83 2.52 -0.95
N ASN A 122 6.46 3.64 -1.26
CA ASN A 122 5.96 4.58 -2.24
C ASN A 122 6.90 4.78 -3.43
N PHE A 123 6.26 4.74 -4.60
CA PHE A 123 6.90 4.88 -5.90
C PHE A 123 6.20 5.98 -6.68
N GLY A 124 6.96 6.95 -7.18
CA GLY A 124 6.40 8.09 -7.90
C GLY A 124 7.22 8.46 -9.13
N ARG A 125 6.55 8.95 -10.17
CA ARG A 125 7.25 9.63 -11.26
C ARG A 125 7.83 10.96 -10.77
N PRO A 126 8.90 11.47 -11.36
CA PRO A 126 9.46 12.79 -10.98
C PRO A 126 8.37 13.87 -10.92
N GLY A 127 8.31 14.60 -9.80
CA GLY A 127 7.31 15.64 -9.57
C GLY A 127 5.98 15.17 -8.95
N TYR A 128 5.80 13.85 -8.74
CA TYR A 128 4.56 13.28 -8.21
C TYR A 128 4.72 12.58 -6.87
N PHE A 129 5.78 12.89 -6.13
CA PHE A 129 5.97 12.32 -4.79
C PHE A 129 4.89 12.83 -3.83
N SER A 130 4.40 11.96 -2.97
CA SER A 130 3.46 12.34 -1.92
C SER A 130 4.14 13.29 -0.94
N ARG A 131 3.68 14.53 -0.87
CA ARG A 131 4.19 15.54 0.08
C ARG A 131 3.98 15.08 1.52
N HIS A 132 2.84 14.47 1.79
CA HIS A 132 2.51 13.96 3.12
C HIS A 132 3.50 12.88 3.55
N ASN A 133 3.70 11.84 2.73
CA ASN A 133 4.62 10.74 3.05
C ASN A 133 6.07 11.24 3.15
N SER A 134 6.50 12.12 2.23
CA SER A 134 7.84 12.70 2.24
C SER A 134 8.10 13.55 3.49
N SER A 135 7.07 14.18 4.07
CA SER A 135 7.22 15.06 5.23
C SER A 135 7.74 14.34 6.48
N TYR A 136 7.43 13.05 6.65
CA TYR A 136 7.95 12.24 7.75
C TYR A 136 9.48 12.03 7.67
N TRP A 137 10.01 11.97 6.46
CA TRP A 137 11.44 11.74 6.20
C TRP A 137 12.26 13.04 6.20
N THR A 138 11.60 14.19 6.06
CA THR A 138 12.27 15.51 6.03
C THR A 138 12.24 16.23 7.38
N GLY A 139 11.80 15.58 8.45
CA GLY A 139 11.74 16.17 9.79
C GLY A 139 10.70 17.27 9.91
N THR A 140 9.67 17.26 9.07
CA THR A 140 8.57 18.23 9.14
C THR A 140 7.78 18.04 10.44
N LYS A 141 7.54 19.13 11.16
CA LYS A 141 6.73 19.12 12.38
C LYS A 141 5.27 18.83 12.04
N TYR A 142 4.61 18.01 12.85
CA TYR A 142 3.20 17.68 12.68
C TYR A 142 2.49 17.45 14.01
N ILE A 143 1.19 17.61 14.01
CA ILE A 143 0.31 17.34 15.14
C ILE A 143 -0.59 16.17 14.75
N GLY A 144 -0.52 15.09 15.52
CA GLY A 144 -1.46 13.98 15.43
C GLY A 144 -2.69 14.24 16.30
N ILE A 145 -3.86 13.86 15.81
CA ILE A 145 -5.13 13.99 16.53
C ILE A 145 -5.83 12.64 16.54
N GLY A 146 -6.14 12.14 17.73
CA GLY A 146 -6.87 10.90 17.94
C GLY A 146 -6.06 9.82 18.68
N PRO A 147 -6.69 8.68 19.00
CA PRO A 147 -6.04 7.57 19.65
C PRO A 147 -4.83 7.06 18.87
N SER A 148 -3.71 6.81 19.56
CA SER A 148 -2.44 6.36 18.98
C SER A 148 -1.83 7.31 17.93
N ALA A 149 -2.30 8.55 17.84
CA ALA A 149 -1.71 9.53 16.96
C ALA A 149 -0.37 10.04 17.49
N HIS A 150 0.61 10.16 16.59
CA HIS A 150 1.90 10.73 16.90
C HIS A 150 1.94 12.22 16.57
N SER A 151 2.62 12.99 17.40
CA SER A 151 2.99 14.38 17.09
C SER A 151 4.50 14.53 17.12
N TYR A 152 5.05 15.35 16.25
CA TYR A 152 6.48 15.61 16.19
C TYR A 152 6.73 17.11 16.17
N ASN A 153 7.52 17.61 17.13
CA ASN A 153 7.83 19.02 17.30
C ASN A 153 9.18 19.44 16.68
N GLY A 154 9.89 18.52 16.04
CA GLY A 154 11.23 18.72 15.47
C GLY A 154 12.36 18.17 16.34
N GLU A 155 12.11 17.83 17.61
CA GLU A 155 13.09 17.30 18.58
C GLU A 155 12.61 15.99 19.21
N SER A 156 11.33 15.88 19.51
CA SER A 156 10.72 14.73 20.16
C SER A 156 9.41 14.33 19.49
N CYS A 157 9.13 13.03 19.52
CA CYS A 157 7.87 12.45 19.08
C CYS A 157 7.01 12.13 20.31
N LEU A 158 5.78 12.62 20.30
CA LEU A 158 4.78 12.34 21.34
C LEU A 158 3.74 11.39 20.76
N LEU A 159 3.57 10.23 21.38
CA LEU A 159 2.47 9.31 21.10
C LEU A 159 1.29 9.68 21.99
N TYR A 160 0.15 9.96 21.39
CA TYR A 160 -1.09 10.13 22.13
C TYR A 160 -1.65 8.74 22.46
N THR A 161 -1.35 8.25 23.64
CA THR A 161 -2.07 7.10 24.20
C THR A 161 -3.41 7.63 24.67
N SER A 162 -4.52 7.19 24.08
CA SER A 162 -5.81 7.43 24.69
C SER A 162 -5.84 6.59 25.96
N ASP A 163 -5.81 7.20 27.10
CA ASP A 163 -6.47 6.63 28.28
C ASP A 163 -7.97 6.65 27.98
N ALA A 164 -8.40 5.66 27.21
CA ALA A 164 -9.79 5.25 27.20
C ALA A 164 -9.96 4.37 28.45
N ALA A 165 -9.71 4.96 29.57
CA ALA A 165 -10.03 4.40 30.85
C ALA A 165 -11.05 5.34 31.46
N ASP A 166 -12.17 4.81 31.67
CA ASP A 166 -13.25 5.02 32.63
C ASP A 166 -14.60 5.19 31.97
#